data_5f6f2c91729c8f3c36edadbd95dd1167
#
_entry.id   5f6f2c91729c8f3c36edadbd95dd1167
#
_cell.length_a   1.000
_cell.length_b   1.000
_cell.length_c   1.000
_cell.angle_alpha   90.00
_cell.angle_beta   90.00
_cell.angle_gamma   90.00
#
_symmetry.space_group_name_H-M   'P 1'
#
loop_
_entity.id
_entity.type
_entity.pdbx_description
1 polymer ?
#
loop_
_entity_poly.entity_id
_entity_poly.type
_entity_poly.pdbx_seq_one_letter_code
_entity_poly.pdbx_strand_id
1 'polypeptide(L)'
;RLVEYHTPGSPEICEAVAKIGKDNPAILLANHGVMAWGSDVEDAYWKMENMETACQTIWVASQLNGGKLPTISGEKMQEIFEIRKSIGMEDPREGLKECELCQNDNFQPGTYCEVAPATKDIGSSLDPQAEDLVKKLTDEIVAKMG
;
A
#
# COMPACT_ATOMS: atom_id res chain seq x y z
N ARG A 1 -3.08 -7.42 3.61
CA ARG A 1 -3.87 -6.38 2.95
C ARG A 1 -5.07 -6.01 3.80
N LEU A 2 -5.54 -4.74 3.80
CA LEU A 2 -6.71 -4.28 4.54
C LEU A 2 -7.93 -4.26 3.60
N VAL A 3 -9.01 -4.89 4.03
CA VAL A 3 -10.34 -4.81 3.41
C VAL A 3 -11.15 -3.76 4.16
N GLU A 4 -11.88 -2.92 3.44
CA GLU A 4 -12.77 -1.92 4.03
C GLU A 4 -13.82 -2.56 4.95
N TYR A 5 -14.34 -1.75 5.87
CA TYR A 5 -15.39 -2.24 6.75
C TYR A 5 -16.68 -2.53 5.97
N HIS A 6 -17.18 -3.72 6.17
CA HIS A 6 -18.54 -4.14 5.78
C HIS A 6 -19.20 -4.81 6.97
N THR A 7 -20.53 -4.72 7.04
CA THR A 7 -21.27 -5.34 8.13
C THR A 7 -21.07 -6.87 8.10
N PRO A 8 -20.67 -7.49 9.22
CA PRO A 8 -20.52 -8.94 9.27
C PRO A 8 -21.80 -9.66 8.86
N GLY A 9 -21.66 -10.65 7.98
CA GLY A 9 -22.79 -11.41 7.42
C GLY A 9 -23.45 -10.77 6.19
N SER A 10 -23.01 -9.59 5.77
CA SER A 10 -23.52 -8.96 4.54
C SER A 10 -22.88 -9.59 3.28
N PRO A 11 -23.56 -9.56 2.12
CA PRO A 11 -22.98 -10.01 0.84
C PRO A 11 -21.72 -9.23 0.46
N GLU A 12 -21.66 -7.93 0.80
CA GLU A 12 -20.58 -7.03 0.44
C GLU A 12 -19.25 -7.46 1.05
N ILE A 13 -19.24 -7.97 2.30
CA ILE A 13 -18.01 -8.48 2.90
C ILE A 13 -17.49 -9.72 2.15
N CYS A 14 -18.40 -10.58 1.70
CA CYS A 14 -18.05 -11.78 0.94
C CYS A 14 -17.42 -11.40 -0.41
N GLU A 15 -17.99 -10.43 -1.11
CA GLU A 15 -17.49 -9.93 -2.38
C GLU A 15 -16.12 -9.27 -2.22
N ALA A 16 -15.96 -8.40 -1.19
CA ALA A 16 -14.71 -7.73 -0.90
C ALA A 16 -13.58 -8.72 -0.56
N VAL A 17 -13.88 -9.73 0.27
CA VAL A 17 -12.94 -10.80 0.61
C VAL A 17 -12.58 -11.63 -0.61
N ALA A 18 -13.57 -12.04 -1.42
CA ALA A 18 -13.33 -12.84 -2.62
C ALA A 18 -12.45 -12.10 -3.65
N LYS A 19 -12.63 -10.80 -3.78
CA LYS A 19 -11.85 -9.96 -4.70
C LYS A 19 -10.37 -9.90 -4.32
N ILE A 20 -10.08 -9.73 -3.03
CA ILE A 20 -8.72 -9.53 -2.51
C ILE A 20 -8.04 -10.87 -2.19
N GLY A 21 -8.81 -11.85 -1.79
CA GLY A 21 -8.33 -13.13 -1.32
C GLY A 21 -7.62 -13.99 -2.35
N LYS A 22 -7.88 -13.80 -3.62
CA LYS A 22 -7.23 -14.57 -4.69
C LYS A 22 -5.71 -14.46 -4.66
N ASP A 23 -5.21 -13.28 -4.33
CA ASP A 23 -3.78 -12.96 -4.41
C ASP A 23 -3.14 -12.82 -3.02
N ASN A 24 -3.90 -13.00 -1.95
CA ASN A 24 -3.44 -12.77 -0.59
C ASN A 24 -3.88 -13.92 0.33
N PRO A 25 -2.95 -14.72 0.86
CA PRO A 25 -3.27 -15.87 1.72
C PRO A 25 -3.79 -15.48 3.12
N ALA A 26 -3.65 -14.22 3.49
CA ALA A 26 -4.22 -13.62 4.69
C ALA A 26 -4.57 -12.16 4.46
N ILE A 27 -5.63 -11.68 5.08
CA ILE A 27 -6.14 -10.31 4.96
C ILE A 27 -6.57 -9.76 6.32
N LEU A 28 -6.48 -8.45 6.46
CA LEU A 28 -7.05 -7.70 7.57
C LEU A 28 -8.43 -7.20 7.17
N LEU A 29 -9.39 -7.34 8.05
CA LEU A 29 -10.73 -6.78 7.90
C LEU A 29 -10.87 -5.57 8.83
N ALA A 30 -11.16 -4.40 8.30
CA ALA A 30 -11.28 -3.18 9.08
C ALA A 30 -12.31 -3.35 10.21
N ASN A 31 -11.94 -2.97 11.43
CA ASN A 31 -12.77 -3.08 12.65
C ASN A 31 -13.30 -4.49 12.95
N HIS A 32 -12.68 -5.54 12.41
CA HIS A 32 -13.16 -6.90 12.58
C HIS A 32 -12.05 -7.85 13.03
N GLY A 33 -10.95 -7.95 12.30
CA GLY A 33 -9.84 -8.84 12.63
C GLY A 33 -9.08 -9.34 11.43
N VAL A 34 -8.53 -10.55 11.52
CA VAL A 34 -7.74 -11.20 10.47
C VAL A 34 -8.50 -12.39 9.93
N MET A 35 -8.38 -12.64 8.64
CA MET A 35 -8.81 -13.87 7.99
C MET A 35 -7.62 -14.45 7.23
N ALA A 36 -7.38 -15.76 7.43
CA ALA A 36 -6.37 -16.51 6.72
C ALA A 36 -6.96 -17.83 6.21
N TRP A 37 -6.39 -18.36 5.15
CA TRP A 37 -6.77 -19.65 4.57
C TRP A 37 -5.56 -20.36 4.02
N GLY A 38 -5.67 -21.68 3.89
CA GLY A 38 -4.60 -22.55 3.45
C GLY A 38 -5.11 -23.84 2.84
N SER A 39 -4.19 -24.71 2.47
CA SER A 39 -4.50 -26.07 1.99
C SER A 39 -5.16 -26.93 3.07
N ASP A 40 -4.87 -26.64 4.32
CA ASP A 40 -5.42 -27.28 5.51
C ASP A 40 -5.42 -26.28 6.69
N VAL A 41 -5.88 -26.74 7.86
CA VAL A 41 -5.98 -25.92 9.09
C VAL A 41 -4.60 -25.52 9.60
N GLU A 42 -3.60 -26.36 9.47
CA GLU A 42 -2.24 -26.08 9.93
C GLU A 42 -1.59 -24.99 9.09
N ASP A 43 -1.70 -25.07 7.76
CA ASP A 43 -1.23 -24.04 6.84
C ASP A 43 -1.93 -22.70 7.08
N ALA A 44 -3.25 -22.69 7.29
CA ALA A 44 -4.00 -21.49 7.64
C ALA A 44 -3.55 -20.90 8.98
N TYR A 45 -3.28 -21.74 9.97
CA TYR A 45 -2.78 -21.33 11.29
C TYR A 45 -1.42 -20.64 11.19
N TRP A 46 -0.47 -21.21 10.47
CA TRP A 46 0.84 -20.60 10.27
C TRP A 46 0.78 -19.25 9.55
N LYS A 47 -0.14 -19.08 8.61
CA LYS A 47 -0.39 -17.80 7.96
C LYS A 47 -0.96 -16.76 8.92
N MET A 48 -1.84 -17.20 9.83
CA MET A 48 -2.38 -16.33 10.88
C MET A 48 -1.30 -15.88 11.85
N GLU A 49 -0.44 -16.79 12.33
CA GLU A 49 0.70 -16.51 13.21
C GLU A 49 1.66 -15.48 12.56
N ASN A 50 1.99 -15.67 11.28
CA ASN A 50 2.83 -14.73 10.55
C ASN A 50 2.19 -13.35 10.44
N MET A 51 0.88 -13.27 10.20
CA MET A 51 0.17 -12.01 10.12
C MET A 51 0.15 -11.29 11.48
N GLU A 52 -0.13 -12.01 12.56
CA GLU A 52 -0.13 -11.46 13.92
C GLU A 52 1.25 -10.92 14.29
N THR A 53 2.30 -11.70 14.07
CA THR A 53 3.68 -11.28 14.33
C THR A 53 4.07 -10.04 13.51
N ALA A 54 3.69 -9.99 12.24
CA ALA A 54 3.94 -8.83 11.38
C ALA A 54 3.21 -7.59 11.91
N CYS A 55 1.95 -7.70 12.29
CA CYS A 55 1.17 -6.60 12.85
C CYS A 55 1.79 -6.08 14.15
N GLN A 56 2.20 -6.97 15.06
CA GLN A 56 2.88 -6.59 16.31
C GLN A 56 4.20 -5.86 16.03
N THR A 57 5.01 -6.40 15.11
CA THR A 57 6.28 -5.78 14.71
C THR A 57 6.08 -4.38 14.15
N ILE A 58 5.14 -4.22 13.24
CA ILE A 58 4.80 -2.93 12.64
C ILE A 58 4.32 -1.95 13.71
N TRP A 59 3.44 -2.40 14.61
CA TRP A 59 2.93 -1.56 15.69
C TRP A 59 4.04 -1.10 16.63
N VAL A 60 4.91 -2.00 17.09
CA VAL A 60 6.05 -1.64 17.96
C VAL A 60 7.01 -0.70 17.24
N ALA A 61 7.37 -0.99 15.99
CA ALA A 61 8.25 -0.14 15.19
C ALA A 61 7.68 1.27 15.00
N SER A 62 6.36 1.37 14.77
CA SER A 62 5.70 2.67 14.65
C SER A 62 5.75 3.48 15.94
N GLN A 63 5.58 2.84 17.10
CA GLN A 63 5.68 3.52 18.39
C GLN A 63 7.09 4.03 18.66
N LEU A 64 8.11 3.22 18.37
CA LEU A 64 9.51 3.59 18.58
C LEU A 64 9.99 4.72 17.66
N ASN A 65 9.37 4.89 16.52
CA ASN A 65 9.79 5.86 15.49
C ASN A 65 8.77 6.99 15.24
N GLY A 66 7.98 7.33 16.25
CA GLY A 66 7.05 8.48 16.18
C GLY A 66 5.99 8.36 15.10
N GLY A 67 5.49 7.15 14.84
CA GLY A 67 4.45 6.85 13.84
C GLY A 67 4.98 6.61 12.43
N LYS A 68 6.28 6.75 12.20
CA LYS A 68 6.90 6.50 10.90
C LYS A 68 7.50 5.10 10.85
N LEU A 69 7.31 4.42 9.73
CA LEU A 69 7.95 3.14 9.47
C LEU A 69 9.09 3.34 8.47
N PRO A 70 10.33 2.91 8.80
CA PRO A 70 11.40 2.92 7.82
C PRO A 70 11.06 1.95 6.69
N THR A 71 11.20 2.41 5.47
CA THR A 71 11.02 1.58 4.27
C THR A 71 12.38 1.14 3.74
N ILE A 72 12.43 -0.03 3.13
CA ILE A 72 13.60 -0.48 2.39
C ILE A 72 13.64 0.20 1.01
N SER A 73 14.84 0.40 0.47
CA SER A 73 14.99 0.99 -0.85
C SER A 73 14.47 0.07 -1.96
N GLY A 74 14.12 0.65 -3.13
CA GLY A 74 13.68 -0.11 -4.28
C GLY A 74 14.72 -1.14 -4.74
N GLU A 75 16.01 -0.81 -4.64
CA GLU A 75 17.11 -1.74 -4.93
C GLU A 75 17.06 -2.98 -4.04
N LYS A 76 16.86 -2.80 -2.72
CA LYS A 76 16.72 -3.90 -1.78
C LYS A 76 15.43 -4.70 -1.99
N MET A 77 14.38 -4.05 -2.47
CA MET A 77 13.16 -4.76 -2.87
C MET A 77 13.40 -5.69 -4.05
N GLN A 78 14.21 -5.29 -5.04
CA GLN A 78 14.54 -6.15 -6.16
C GLN A 78 15.34 -7.38 -5.72
N GLU A 79 16.30 -7.24 -4.81
CA GLU A 79 17.00 -8.39 -4.22
C GLU A 79 16.02 -9.39 -3.57
N ILE A 80 15.00 -8.89 -2.87
CA ILE A 80 13.97 -9.75 -2.26
C ILE A 80 13.14 -10.47 -3.33
N PHE A 81 12.79 -9.81 -4.42
CA PHE A 81 12.07 -10.44 -5.52
C PHE A 81 12.90 -11.55 -6.18
N GLU A 82 14.21 -11.34 -6.37
CA GLU A 82 15.11 -12.36 -6.90
C GLU A 82 15.19 -13.58 -5.97
N ILE A 83 15.28 -13.36 -4.66
CA ILE A 83 15.26 -14.45 -3.67
C ILE A 83 13.93 -15.21 -3.75
N ARG A 84 12.79 -14.53 -3.75
CA ARG A 84 11.48 -15.16 -3.87
C ARG A 84 11.36 -15.99 -5.15
N LYS A 85 11.81 -15.47 -6.25
CA LYS A 85 11.83 -16.15 -7.55
C LYS A 85 12.72 -17.41 -7.51
N SER A 86 13.87 -17.35 -6.86
CA SER A 86 14.78 -18.50 -6.75
C SER A 86 14.17 -19.68 -5.97
N ILE A 87 13.23 -19.43 -5.09
CA ILE A 87 12.49 -20.45 -4.32
C ILE A 87 11.12 -20.78 -4.92
N GLY A 88 10.84 -20.31 -6.16
CA GLY A 88 9.59 -20.59 -6.87
C GLY A 88 8.37 -19.81 -6.36
N MET A 89 8.57 -18.72 -5.67
CA MET A 89 7.48 -17.84 -5.19
C MET A 89 7.37 -16.62 -6.09
N GLU A 90 6.30 -16.53 -6.86
CA GLU A 90 5.98 -15.32 -7.62
C GLU A 90 5.51 -14.19 -6.71
N ASP A 91 5.84 -12.96 -7.05
CA ASP A 91 5.36 -11.76 -6.36
C ASP A 91 4.67 -10.83 -7.36
N PRO A 92 3.39 -10.46 -7.15
CA PRO A 92 2.65 -9.61 -8.09
C PRO A 92 3.24 -8.19 -8.21
N ARG A 93 4.17 -7.82 -7.34
CA ARG A 93 4.90 -6.55 -7.40
C ARG A 93 6.17 -6.63 -8.26
N GLU A 94 6.54 -7.83 -8.72
CA GLU A 94 7.69 -8.01 -9.60
C GLU A 94 7.48 -7.23 -10.91
N GLY A 95 8.44 -6.41 -11.28
CA GLY A 95 8.37 -5.56 -12.46
C GLY A 95 7.71 -4.19 -12.27
N LEU A 96 7.14 -3.91 -11.10
CA LEU A 96 6.69 -2.56 -10.77
C LEU A 96 7.89 -1.64 -10.52
N LYS A 97 7.79 -0.40 -10.99
CA LYS A 97 8.78 0.63 -10.71
C LYS A 97 8.66 1.11 -9.27
N GLU A 98 9.74 1.66 -8.73
CA GLU A 98 9.77 2.14 -7.34
C GLU A 98 8.63 3.11 -7.01
N CYS A 99 8.33 4.04 -7.91
CA CYS A 99 7.20 4.95 -7.73
C CYS A 99 5.83 4.26 -7.74
N GLU A 100 5.67 3.18 -8.52
CA GLU A 100 4.44 2.39 -8.55
C GLU A 100 4.28 1.56 -7.27
N LEU A 101 5.39 1.06 -6.71
CA LEU A 101 5.40 0.37 -5.42
C LEU A 101 5.01 1.32 -4.28
N CYS A 102 5.57 2.53 -4.25
CA CYS A 102 5.30 3.52 -3.21
C CYS A 102 3.88 4.09 -3.27
N GLN A 103 3.33 4.30 -4.46
CA GLN A 103 2.00 4.87 -4.68
C GLN A 103 0.90 3.80 -4.73
N ASN A 104 1.27 2.54 -4.67
CA ASN A 104 0.32 1.45 -4.75
C ASN A 104 -0.20 1.09 -3.35
N ASP A 105 -1.23 1.80 -2.89
CA ASP A 105 -1.91 1.57 -1.60
C ASP A 105 -2.40 0.12 -1.43
N ASN A 106 -2.57 -0.58 -2.54
CA ASN A 106 -2.94 -1.98 -2.54
C ASN A 106 -1.84 -2.88 -1.97
N PHE A 107 -0.57 -2.51 -2.13
CA PHE A 107 0.57 -3.28 -1.64
C PHE A 107 1.22 -2.69 -0.39
N GLN A 108 1.10 -1.37 -0.20
CA GLN A 108 1.68 -0.66 0.94
C GLN A 108 0.70 0.37 1.51
N PRO A 109 -0.45 -0.06 2.06
CA PRO A 109 -1.40 0.87 2.64
C PRO A 109 -0.76 1.64 3.80
N GLY A 110 -0.82 2.96 3.74
CA GLY A 110 -0.29 3.85 4.77
C GLY A 110 1.22 4.15 4.67
N THR A 111 1.92 3.67 3.66
CA THR A 111 3.25 4.15 3.31
C THR A 111 3.12 5.37 2.41
N TYR A 112 3.49 6.52 2.94
CA TYR A 112 3.63 7.72 2.11
C TYR A 112 5.01 7.69 1.49
N CYS A 113 5.08 7.59 0.17
CA CYS A 113 6.27 7.92 -0.55
C CYS A 113 6.44 9.44 -0.47
N GLU A 114 7.46 9.94 0.20
CA GLU A 114 7.93 11.31 -0.03
C GLU A 114 8.54 11.32 -1.44
N VAL A 115 7.70 11.35 -2.44
CA VAL A 115 8.14 11.69 -3.79
C VAL A 115 8.64 13.12 -3.66
N ALA A 116 9.95 13.32 -3.75
CA ALA A 116 10.48 14.65 -3.98
C ALA A 116 9.66 15.25 -5.12
N PRO A 117 9.12 16.45 -4.95
CA PRO A 117 8.29 17.04 -5.98
C PRO A 117 9.05 16.88 -7.29
N ALA A 118 8.41 16.31 -8.28
CA ALA A 118 9.01 16.12 -9.58
C ALA A 118 9.38 17.50 -10.11
N THR A 119 10.61 17.92 -9.82
CA THR A 119 11.27 19.00 -10.52
C THR A 119 11.67 18.43 -11.87
N LYS A 120 10.72 18.01 -12.64
CA LYS A 120 10.94 17.61 -14.01
C LYS A 120 9.80 18.11 -14.83
N ASP A 121 10.22 18.99 -15.69
CA ASP A 121 9.69 19.14 -17.03
C ASP A 121 8.55 18.14 -17.30
N ILE A 122 7.37 18.44 -16.77
CA ILE A 122 6.16 18.11 -17.46
C ILE A 122 6.33 18.88 -18.74
N GLY A 123 6.90 18.20 -19.75
CA GLY A 123 7.17 18.79 -21.03
C GLY A 123 5.93 19.54 -21.43
N SER A 124 6.09 20.79 -21.67
CA SER A 124 5.20 21.82 -22.16
C SER A 124 4.02 21.27 -22.97
N SER A 125 2.97 20.84 -22.31
CA SER A 125 1.67 20.57 -22.93
C SER A 125 0.50 20.88 -22.00
N LEU A 126 0.71 21.68 -20.96
CA LEU A 126 -0.40 22.35 -20.33
C LEU A 126 -0.82 23.49 -21.26
N ASP A 127 -2.08 23.46 -21.66
CA ASP A 127 -2.72 24.57 -22.37
C ASP A 127 -2.36 25.87 -21.64
N PRO A 128 -1.81 26.89 -22.31
CA PRO A 128 -1.47 28.16 -21.69
C PRO A 128 -2.61 28.80 -20.90
N GLN A 129 -3.85 28.47 -21.23
CA GLN A 129 -5.04 28.90 -20.49
C GLN A 129 -5.17 28.17 -19.16
N ALA A 130 -4.76 26.91 -19.07
CA ALA A 130 -4.77 26.15 -17.83
C ALA A 130 -3.67 26.64 -16.86
N GLU A 131 -2.49 26.99 -17.36
CA GLU A 131 -1.42 27.59 -16.53
C GLU A 131 -1.83 28.95 -15.94
N ASP A 132 -2.46 29.82 -16.74
CA ASP A 132 -2.92 31.12 -16.28
C ASP A 132 -4.04 30.99 -15.24
N LEU A 133 -4.93 30.01 -15.41
CA LEU A 133 -5.98 29.72 -14.43
C LEU A 133 -5.42 29.20 -13.11
N VAL A 134 -4.47 28.28 -13.15
CA VAL A 134 -3.80 27.75 -11.95
C VAL A 134 -3.08 28.86 -11.19
N LYS A 135 -2.38 29.74 -11.91
CA LYS A 135 -1.69 30.88 -11.32
C LYS A 135 -2.67 31.84 -10.65
N LYS A 136 -3.75 32.22 -11.30
CA LYS A 136 -4.79 33.09 -10.72
C LYS A 136 -5.42 32.48 -9.45
N LEU A 137 -5.77 31.21 -9.49
CA LEU A 137 -6.32 30.53 -8.32
C LEU A 137 -5.32 30.46 -7.17
N THR A 138 -4.04 30.22 -7.46
CA THR A 138 -2.99 30.20 -6.45
C THR A 138 -2.81 31.57 -5.79
N ASP A 139 -2.76 32.63 -6.60
CA ASP A 139 -2.62 34.01 -6.11
C ASP A 139 -3.85 34.44 -5.27
N GLU A 140 -5.06 34.04 -5.65
CA GLU A 140 -6.27 34.31 -4.85
C GLU A 140 -6.28 33.55 -3.52
N ILE A 141 -5.81 32.29 -3.48
CA ILE A 141 -5.71 31.50 -2.25
C ILE A 141 -4.69 32.13 -1.30
N VAL A 142 -3.51 32.46 -1.81
CA VAL A 142 -2.45 33.11 -1.02
C VAL A 142 -2.91 34.45 -0.47
N ALA A 143 -3.61 35.26 -1.25
CA ALA A 143 -4.16 36.55 -0.80
C ALA A 143 -5.24 36.42 0.28
N LYS A 144 -5.94 35.29 0.35
CA LYS A 144 -6.97 35.01 1.39
C LYS A 144 -6.41 34.37 2.65
N MET A 145 -5.20 33.86 2.60
CA MET A 145 -4.51 33.22 3.74
C MET A 145 -3.57 34.18 4.51
N GLY A 146 -3.32 35.35 4.00
CA GLY A 146 -2.59 36.45 4.66
C GLY A 146 -3.54 37.50 5.17
#